data_d5b3d1f3b429e381218e6abbcde8b1e3
#
_entry.id   d5b3d1f3b429e381218e6abbcde8b1e3
#
_cell.length_a   1.000
_cell.length_b   1.000
_cell.length_c   1.000
_cell.angle_alpha   90.00
_cell.angle_beta   90.00
_cell.angle_gamma   90.00
#
_symmetry.space_group_name_H-M   'P 1'
#
loop_
_entity.id
_entity.type
_entity.pdbx_description
1 polymer ?
#
loop_
_entity_poly.entity_id
_entity_poly.type
_entity_poly.pdbx_seq_one_letter_code
_entity_poly.pdbx_strand_id
1 'polypeptide(L)'
;MTNFLQNMAGMSGMTDQVIATDFLISAKSGIRNAAFAITETASPELRAALREQLKSAVETHGIISDYMVSKGYYHPQDISEQAQVNLKAAKTALNLSQQ
;
A
#
# COMPACT_ATOMS: atom_id res chain seq x y z
N MET A 1 7.72 1.17 24.40
CA MET A 1 6.32 1.14 23.97
C MET A 1 5.63 2.49 24.09
N THR A 2 5.76 3.17 25.24
CA THR A 2 5.15 4.50 25.42
C THR A 2 5.68 5.51 24.39
N ASN A 3 7.00 5.51 24.12
CA ASN A 3 7.61 6.39 23.11
C ASN A 3 7.11 6.10 21.69
N PHE A 4 6.88 4.83 21.37
CA PHE A 4 6.34 4.44 20.08
C PHE A 4 4.94 5.02 19.85
N LEU A 5 4.06 4.89 20.85
CA LEU A 5 2.69 5.44 20.77
C LEU A 5 2.70 6.96 20.70
N GLN A 6 3.56 7.63 21.45
CA GLN A 6 3.69 9.09 21.42
C GLN A 6 4.20 9.56 20.06
N ASN A 7 5.18 8.87 19.49
CA ASN A 7 5.71 9.20 18.17
C ASN A 7 4.64 9.03 17.10
N MET A 8 3.85 7.97 17.15
CA MET A 8 2.74 7.77 16.23
C MET A 8 1.69 8.87 16.33
N ALA A 9 1.34 9.28 17.56
CA ALA A 9 0.37 10.34 17.76
C ALA A 9 0.87 11.69 17.21
N GLY A 10 2.15 11.99 17.40
CA GLY A 10 2.76 13.24 16.91
C GLY A 10 2.98 13.30 15.40
N MET A 11 2.93 12.16 14.73
CA MET A 11 3.24 12.05 13.29
C MET A 11 2.09 11.44 12.50
N SER A 12 0.85 11.55 12.99
CA SER A 12 -0.30 10.81 12.44
C SER A 12 -0.47 11.01 10.93
N GLY A 13 -0.39 12.25 10.42
CA GLY A 13 -0.57 12.52 9.01
C GLY A 13 0.51 11.88 8.13
N MET A 14 1.78 11.98 8.55
CA MET A 14 2.91 11.39 7.83
C MET A 14 2.88 9.87 7.95
N THR A 15 2.52 9.35 9.13
CA THR A 15 2.42 7.93 9.39
C THR A 15 1.32 7.30 8.52
N ASP A 16 0.19 7.96 8.38
CA ASP A 16 -0.90 7.48 7.54
C ASP A 16 -0.47 7.37 6.07
N GLN A 17 0.26 8.37 5.57
CA GLN A 17 0.76 8.32 4.20
C GLN A 17 1.74 7.17 4.00
N VAL A 18 2.68 7.00 4.91
CA VAL A 18 3.69 5.93 4.85
C VAL A 18 3.01 4.56 4.94
N ILE A 19 2.09 4.39 5.88
CA ILE A 19 1.38 3.13 6.07
C ILE A 19 0.55 2.80 4.82
N ALA A 20 -0.20 3.78 4.30
CA ALA A 20 -1.04 3.57 3.12
C ALA A 20 -0.20 3.25 1.89
N THR A 21 0.94 3.92 1.70
CA THR A 21 1.85 3.67 0.58
C THR A 21 2.41 2.24 0.66
N ASP A 22 2.88 1.84 1.83
CA ASP A 22 3.43 0.50 2.04
C ASP A 22 2.35 -0.56 1.82
N PHE A 23 1.15 -0.32 2.33
CA PHE A 23 0.03 -1.23 2.17
C PHE A 23 -0.38 -1.37 0.70
N LEU A 24 -0.35 -0.27 -0.07
CA LEU A 24 -0.66 -0.30 -1.50
C LEU A 24 0.36 -1.15 -2.26
N ILE A 25 1.64 -1.01 -1.96
CA ILE A 25 2.71 -1.81 -2.55
C ILE A 25 2.53 -3.28 -2.20
N SER A 26 2.23 -3.59 -0.95
CA SER A 26 1.98 -4.95 -0.49
C SER A 26 0.76 -5.57 -1.17
N ALA A 27 -0.31 -4.79 -1.36
CA ALA A 27 -1.51 -5.25 -2.06
C ALA A 27 -1.19 -5.60 -3.53
N LYS A 28 -0.41 -4.77 -4.21
CA LYS A 28 0.03 -5.06 -5.59
C LYS A 28 0.85 -6.34 -5.66
N SER A 29 1.78 -6.52 -4.74
CA SER A 29 2.60 -7.72 -4.67
C SER A 29 1.74 -8.97 -4.41
N GLY A 30 0.77 -8.86 -3.51
CA GLY A 30 -0.17 -9.95 -3.21
C GLY A 30 -1.01 -10.34 -4.41
N ILE A 31 -1.48 -9.37 -5.20
CA ILE A 31 -2.22 -9.62 -6.44
C ILE A 31 -1.36 -10.38 -7.44
N ARG A 32 -0.12 -9.94 -7.66
CA ARG A 32 0.81 -10.61 -8.57
C ARG A 32 1.11 -12.03 -8.12
N ASN A 33 1.38 -12.21 -6.83
CA ASN A 33 1.70 -13.52 -6.27
C ASN A 33 0.51 -14.48 -6.37
N ALA A 34 -0.69 -14.02 -6.08
CA ALA A 34 -1.90 -14.84 -6.19
C ALA A 34 -2.18 -15.23 -7.65
N ALA A 35 -2.05 -14.28 -8.57
CA ALA A 35 -2.25 -14.54 -9.99
C ALA A 35 -1.23 -15.57 -10.51
N PHE A 36 0.04 -15.42 -10.13
CA PHE A 36 1.08 -16.38 -10.49
C PHE A 36 0.76 -17.77 -9.94
N ALA A 37 0.41 -17.84 -8.66
CA ALA A 37 0.11 -19.12 -8.01
C ALA A 37 -1.08 -19.84 -8.64
N ILE A 38 -2.10 -19.09 -9.08
CA ILE A 38 -3.24 -19.68 -9.79
C ILE A 38 -2.79 -20.42 -11.07
N THR A 39 -1.83 -19.85 -11.79
CA THR A 39 -1.34 -20.46 -13.03
C THR A 39 -0.46 -21.68 -12.78
N GLU A 40 0.14 -21.78 -11.61
CA GLU A 40 1.08 -22.85 -11.26
C GLU A 40 0.45 -24.03 -10.54
N THR A 41 -0.76 -23.88 -10.00
CA THR A 41 -1.40 -24.97 -9.24
C THR A 41 -2.27 -25.82 -10.14
N ALA A 42 -2.17 -27.15 -9.96
CA ALA A 42 -3.03 -28.11 -10.60
C ALA A 42 -4.25 -28.48 -9.73
N SER A 43 -4.24 -28.09 -8.45
CA SER A 43 -5.32 -28.43 -7.51
C SER A 43 -6.53 -27.49 -7.75
N PRO A 44 -7.71 -28.03 -8.10
CA PRO A 44 -8.91 -27.20 -8.26
C PRO A 44 -9.31 -26.48 -6.96
N GLU A 45 -9.13 -27.12 -5.85
CA GLU A 45 -9.48 -26.56 -4.52
C GLU A 45 -8.57 -25.39 -4.18
N LEU A 46 -7.26 -25.56 -4.37
CA LEU A 46 -6.30 -24.49 -4.12
C LEU A 46 -6.51 -23.34 -5.10
N ARG A 47 -6.81 -23.65 -6.36
CA ARG A 47 -7.10 -22.63 -7.37
C ARG A 47 -8.32 -21.79 -6.98
N ALA A 48 -9.38 -22.43 -6.48
CA ALA A 48 -10.57 -21.72 -6.02
C ALA A 48 -10.26 -20.80 -4.85
N ALA A 49 -9.49 -21.27 -3.88
CA ALA A 49 -9.07 -20.46 -2.74
C ALA A 49 -8.24 -19.25 -3.18
N LEU A 50 -7.32 -19.45 -4.11
CA LEU A 50 -6.48 -18.37 -4.65
C LEU A 50 -7.30 -17.34 -5.42
N ARG A 51 -8.34 -17.76 -6.14
CA ARG A 51 -9.25 -16.82 -6.83
C ARG A 51 -9.96 -15.92 -5.85
N GLU A 52 -10.46 -16.48 -4.75
CA GLU A 52 -11.11 -15.68 -3.71
C GLU A 52 -10.13 -14.71 -3.06
N GLN A 53 -8.92 -15.15 -2.79
CA GLN A 53 -7.87 -14.30 -2.24
C GLN A 53 -7.49 -13.18 -3.21
N LEU A 54 -7.38 -13.49 -4.50
CA LEU A 54 -7.09 -12.50 -5.52
C LEU A 54 -8.20 -11.44 -5.60
N LYS A 55 -9.45 -11.89 -5.58
CA LYS A 55 -10.61 -10.98 -5.59
C LYS A 55 -10.58 -10.02 -4.40
N SER A 56 -10.36 -10.55 -3.19
CA SER A 56 -10.25 -9.74 -1.98
C SER A 56 -9.08 -8.76 -2.06
N ALA A 57 -7.94 -9.19 -2.59
CA ALA A 57 -6.77 -8.35 -2.73
C ALA A 57 -7.01 -7.19 -3.72
N VAL A 58 -7.71 -7.45 -4.82
CA VAL A 58 -8.08 -6.41 -5.79
C VAL A 58 -9.02 -5.39 -5.16
N GLU A 59 -10.02 -5.85 -4.40
CA GLU A 59 -10.94 -4.96 -3.69
C GLU A 59 -10.20 -4.10 -2.67
N THR A 60 -9.32 -4.70 -1.89
CA THR A 60 -8.49 -3.98 -0.91
C THR A 60 -7.60 -2.95 -1.59
N HIS A 61 -6.96 -3.31 -2.69
CA HIS A 61 -6.14 -2.40 -3.47
C HIS A 61 -6.96 -1.18 -3.93
N GLY A 62 -8.18 -1.41 -4.41
CA GLY A 62 -9.08 -0.34 -4.84
C GLY A 62 -9.41 0.62 -3.69
N ILE A 63 -9.72 0.09 -2.53
CA ILE A 63 -10.04 0.90 -1.35
C ILE A 63 -8.84 1.77 -0.94
N ILE A 64 -7.65 1.19 -0.88
CA ILE A 64 -6.43 1.91 -0.50
C ILE A 64 -6.10 2.97 -1.56
N SER A 65 -6.20 2.63 -2.83
CA SER A 65 -5.94 3.55 -3.94
C SER A 65 -6.88 4.75 -3.86
N ASP A 66 -8.17 4.52 -3.66
CA ASP A 66 -9.16 5.59 -3.53
C ASP A 66 -8.87 6.49 -2.32
N TYR A 67 -8.49 5.90 -1.21
CA TYR A 67 -8.07 6.65 -0.02
C TYR A 67 -6.89 7.55 -0.34
N MET A 68 -5.87 7.01 -0.99
CA MET A 68 -4.65 7.76 -1.30
C MET A 68 -4.93 8.89 -2.30
N VAL A 69 -5.78 8.64 -3.28
CA VAL A 69 -6.19 9.69 -4.23
C VAL A 69 -6.94 10.79 -3.50
N SER A 70 -7.87 10.44 -2.61
CA SER A 70 -8.66 11.41 -1.86
C SER A 70 -7.83 12.28 -0.93
N LYS A 71 -6.71 11.74 -0.45
CA LYS A 71 -5.77 12.48 0.43
C LYS A 71 -4.68 13.22 -0.33
N GLY A 72 -4.63 13.10 -1.65
CA GLY A 72 -3.58 13.70 -2.46
C GLY A 72 -2.23 12.99 -2.37
N TYR A 73 -2.21 11.74 -1.88
CA TYR A 73 -0.98 10.95 -1.75
C TYR A 73 -0.61 10.23 -3.04
N TYR A 74 -1.54 10.14 -3.99
CA TYR A 74 -1.37 9.40 -5.24
C TYR A 74 -2.08 10.12 -6.38
N HIS A 75 -1.35 10.36 -7.47
CA HIS A 75 -1.85 11.04 -8.65
C HIS A 75 -1.58 10.18 -9.89
N PRO A 76 -2.42 9.16 -10.14
CA PRO A 76 -2.14 8.17 -11.19
C PRO A 76 -2.15 8.74 -12.60
N GLN A 77 -2.77 9.90 -12.81
CA GLN A 77 -2.87 10.52 -14.13
C GLN A 77 -2.00 11.76 -14.30
N ASP A 78 -1.22 12.13 -13.28
CA ASP A 78 -0.32 13.28 -13.33
C ASP A 78 1.05 12.85 -12.80
N ILE A 79 1.96 12.58 -13.74
CA ILE A 79 3.30 12.11 -13.42
C ILE A 79 4.08 13.15 -12.62
N SER A 80 3.92 14.42 -12.96
CA SER A 80 4.65 15.50 -12.28
C SER A 80 4.21 15.63 -10.82
N GLU A 81 2.92 15.68 -10.55
CA GLU A 81 2.40 15.74 -9.19
C GLU A 81 2.78 14.48 -8.40
N GLN A 82 2.74 13.31 -9.03
CA GLN A 82 3.12 12.08 -8.36
C GLN A 82 4.60 12.08 -7.99
N ALA A 83 5.46 12.59 -8.86
CA ALA A 83 6.89 12.72 -8.57
C ALA A 83 7.14 13.63 -7.37
N GLN A 84 6.42 14.74 -7.26
CA GLN A 84 6.53 15.64 -6.11
C GLN A 84 6.05 14.99 -4.82
N VAL A 85 4.94 14.27 -4.88
CA VAL A 85 4.41 13.54 -3.71
C VAL A 85 5.41 12.48 -3.26
N ASN A 86 5.97 11.72 -4.19
CA ASN A 86 6.95 10.68 -3.88
C ASN A 86 8.22 11.26 -3.26
N LEU A 87 8.69 12.38 -3.78
CA LEU A 87 9.87 13.06 -3.23
C LEU A 87 9.61 13.55 -1.80
N LYS A 88 8.46 14.14 -1.57
CA LYS A 88 8.07 14.61 -0.24
C LYS A 88 7.97 13.44 0.73
N ALA A 89 7.35 12.35 0.32
CA ALA A 89 7.22 11.15 1.15
C ALA A 89 8.59 10.56 1.49
N ALA A 90 9.52 10.52 0.52
CA ALA A 90 10.87 10.03 0.74
C ALA A 90 11.63 10.90 1.75
N LYS A 91 11.53 12.22 1.62
CA LYS A 91 12.15 13.15 2.56
C LYS A 91 11.58 12.97 3.98
N THR A 92 10.27 12.81 4.07
CA THR A 92 9.59 12.57 5.35
C THR A 92 10.08 11.27 6.00
N ALA A 93 10.17 10.19 5.22
CA ALA A 93 10.63 8.89 5.71
C ALA A 93 12.08 8.96 6.21
N LEU A 94 12.95 9.69 5.49
CA LEU A 94 14.34 9.89 5.91
C LEU A 94 14.42 10.66 7.22
N ASN A 95 13.60 11.69 7.39
CA ASN A 95 13.56 12.46 8.64
C ASN A 95 13.08 11.60 9.80
N LEU A 96 12.10 10.74 9.58
CA LEU A 96 11.61 9.82 10.60
C LEU A 96 12.68 8.83 11.04
N SER A 97 13.48 8.32 10.10
CA SER A 97 14.54 7.35 10.42
C SER A 97 15.70 7.96 11.21
N GLN A 98 15.81 9.29 11.24
CA GLN A 98 16.88 9.99 11.97
C GLN A 98 16.45 10.40 13.39
N GLN A 99 15.21 10.19 13.73
CA GLN A 99 14.70 10.47 15.05
C GLN A 99 14.77 9.23 15.95
#